data_06cf46bef251d960e0d21c7b531b320a
#
_entry.id   06cf46bef251d960e0d21c7b531b320a
#
_cell.length_a   1.000
_cell.length_b   1.000
_cell.length_c   1.000
_cell.angle_alpha   90.00
_cell.angle_beta   90.00
_cell.angle_gamma   90.00
#
_symmetry.space_group_name_H-M   'P 1'
#
loop_
_entity.id
_entity.type
_entity.pdbx_description
1 polymer ?
#
loop_
_entity_poly.entity_id
_entity_poly.type
_entity_poly.pdbx_seq_one_letter_code
_entity_poly.pdbx_strand_id
1 'polypeptide(L)'
;MDSDDDLRVASDSELVDGADYHYCSDGESNGGRSDDDGFDVGGDAYEVGDEVVAMREKRYIVLTENDIRERQEEGINRVSSIFSIPRESARILLRQYKWNVSKLSDEWFTDEDHVRRFVGLPTDGVILPDCQKLTCGICFEGYSTSALSSASCVHFYCNECWEGYISASINDGPGCLALRCPEPSCSAMVLEETINRLAKDEDKVKYKKFVLRSYIEDNKKMKWCPAPDCTRAVEFLGDLNYDVSCMCKFNFCWNCTEETHRPVSCETVSKWILKNSSESENMNWIIANSKPCPKCKRPIEKNQGCMHMTCTPPCKFQFCWLCLGAWSEHGIRTGGGYYACNRFESAKEKGIYDEAEARRERAKNSLVRYMHYYERWASNQTSRQKAQADLQKAASENLAKLSDVFGIPETQLKFIPEAWSQIIECRRVLKWTYAYGYYLDDKAKSEFFVYLQGEAESGLERLHKCAEKDIHAFLPKAGKTEPAPSLEDFSKFRVKLAGLTSVTRNYFENLVRALEAGLEDVHGMGQSTSQSTSNNTTGTSYKKLVTTGKSGRNKAARLS
;
A
#
# COMPACT_ATOMS: atom_id res chain seq x y z
N MET A 1 17.99 -4.68 54.54
CA MET A 1 19.07 -5.47 53.97
C MET A 1 18.51 -5.94 52.64
N ASP A 2 18.39 -5.05 51.68
CA ASP A 2 19.40 -4.49 50.75
C ASP A 2 19.89 -5.51 49.77
N SER A 3 19.46 -5.40 48.56
CA SER A 3 20.32 -5.32 47.39
C SER A 3 19.48 -5.10 46.13
N ASP A 4 19.51 -3.88 45.69
CA ASP A 4 19.19 -3.46 44.33
C ASP A 4 20.24 -4.06 43.38
N ASP A 5 19.78 -4.61 42.25
CA ASP A 5 20.62 -4.88 41.09
C ASP A 5 20.00 -4.22 39.86
N ASP A 6 20.49 -3.04 39.59
CA ASP A 6 20.34 -2.27 38.36
C ASP A 6 20.96 -3.03 37.18
N LEU A 7 20.14 -3.55 36.28
CA LEU A 7 20.59 -3.99 34.96
C LEU A 7 20.39 -2.84 33.95
N ARG A 8 21.44 -2.03 33.77
CA ARG A 8 21.60 -1.12 32.66
C ARG A 8 21.70 -1.93 31.36
N VAL A 9 20.69 -1.82 30.52
CA VAL A 9 20.78 -2.26 29.13
C VAL A 9 21.52 -1.19 28.33
N ALA A 10 22.76 -1.49 27.94
CA ALA A 10 23.52 -0.71 27.00
C ALA A 10 22.93 -0.92 25.59
N SER A 11 22.55 0.16 24.96
CA SER A 11 22.18 0.20 23.54
C SER A 11 23.46 0.30 22.70
N ASP A 12 23.92 -0.81 22.17
CA ASP A 12 24.91 -0.83 21.10
C ASP A 12 24.20 -0.71 19.76
N SER A 13 24.25 0.49 19.20
CA SER A 13 23.92 0.75 17.80
C SER A 13 25.19 0.50 16.96
N GLU A 14 25.39 -0.73 16.50
CA GLU A 14 26.37 -1.00 15.45
C GLU A 14 25.79 -0.57 14.09
N LEU A 15 26.42 0.45 13.53
CA LEU A 15 26.28 0.88 12.15
C LEU A 15 26.81 -0.24 11.25
N VAL A 16 25.90 -0.88 10.52
CA VAL A 16 26.28 -1.80 9.46
C VAL A 16 26.63 -0.97 8.23
N ASP A 17 27.91 -0.98 7.90
CA ASP A 17 28.48 -0.38 6.70
C ASP A 17 27.77 -0.88 5.44
N GLY A 18 27.33 0.08 4.62
CA GLY A 18 26.73 -0.18 3.33
C GLY A 18 27.71 -0.86 2.39
N ALA A 19 27.42 -2.09 2.01
CA ALA A 19 28.12 -2.76 0.93
C ALA A 19 27.74 -2.07 -0.39
N ASP A 20 28.68 -1.32 -0.94
CA ASP A 20 28.67 -0.79 -2.29
C ASP A 20 28.69 -1.96 -3.30
N TYR A 21 27.54 -2.27 -3.87
CA TYR A 21 27.49 -3.17 -5.01
C TYR A 21 27.85 -2.39 -6.28
N HIS A 22 29.12 -2.46 -6.65
CA HIS A 22 29.58 -2.10 -7.99
C HIS A 22 28.90 -3.01 -9.03
N TYR A 23 28.05 -2.41 -9.83
CA TYR A 23 27.53 -3.02 -11.04
C TYR A 23 28.62 -2.91 -12.13
N CYS A 24 29.31 -4.01 -12.39
CA CYS A 24 30.24 -4.13 -13.51
C CYS A 24 29.43 -4.24 -14.81
N SER A 25 29.54 -3.21 -15.63
CA SER A 25 29.13 -3.23 -17.03
C SER A 25 30.40 -3.24 -17.86
N ASP A 26 30.86 -4.43 -18.21
CA ASP A 26 31.85 -4.62 -19.27
C ASP A 26 31.12 -4.98 -20.56
N GLY A 27 31.33 -4.17 -21.57
CA GLY A 27 30.79 -4.40 -22.90
C GLY A 27 31.11 -3.28 -23.87
N GLU A 28 32.39 -3.02 -24.10
CA GLU A 28 32.82 -2.23 -25.25
C GLU A 28 32.54 -3.01 -26.56
N SER A 29 31.79 -2.44 -27.46
CA SER A 29 32.00 -2.68 -28.89
C SER A 29 31.69 -1.44 -29.70
N ASN A 30 32.78 -0.99 -30.27
CA ASN A 30 32.98 0.03 -31.26
C ASN A 30 32.24 -0.34 -32.57
N GLY A 31 31.65 0.61 -33.25
CA GLY A 31 31.15 0.42 -34.60
C GLY A 31 30.20 1.50 -35.06
N GLY A 32 30.73 2.59 -35.57
CA GLY A 32 29.96 3.65 -36.19
C GLY A 32 29.22 3.20 -37.46
N ARG A 33 28.09 3.87 -37.68
CA ARG A 33 27.71 4.43 -39.00
C ARG A 33 26.51 5.34 -38.80
N SER A 34 26.68 6.56 -39.25
CA SER A 34 25.66 7.53 -39.57
C SER A 34 24.80 7.01 -40.73
N ASP A 35 23.52 6.92 -40.55
CA ASP A 35 22.53 7.05 -41.62
C ASP A 35 21.49 8.08 -41.15
N ASP A 36 21.61 9.21 -41.81
CA ASP A 36 20.75 10.37 -41.82
C ASP A 36 19.56 10.03 -42.72
N ASP A 37 18.42 9.71 -42.12
CA ASP A 37 17.16 9.68 -42.82
C ASP A 37 16.24 10.74 -42.22
N GLY A 38 16.26 11.89 -42.86
CA GLY A 38 15.34 12.99 -42.64
C GLY A 38 13.89 12.55 -42.85
N PHE A 39 13.13 12.47 -41.79
CA PHE A 39 11.67 12.45 -41.83
C PHE A 39 11.16 13.87 -41.55
N ASP A 40 10.89 14.60 -42.63
CA ASP A 40 10.08 15.81 -42.66
C ASP A 40 8.63 15.44 -42.35
N VAL A 41 8.16 15.70 -41.13
CA VAL A 41 6.74 15.70 -40.76
C VAL A 41 6.33 17.11 -40.43
N GLY A 42 6.00 17.85 -41.47
CA GLY A 42 5.11 18.99 -41.33
C GLY A 42 3.72 18.48 -40.97
N GLY A 43 3.23 18.86 -39.81
CA GLY A 43 1.91 18.46 -39.34
C GLY A 43 1.55 19.20 -38.06
N ASP A 44 0.65 20.11 -38.22
CA ASP A 44 0.00 20.99 -37.25
C ASP A 44 -0.06 20.42 -35.83
N ALA A 45 0.57 21.13 -34.90
CA ALA A 45 0.40 20.95 -33.48
C ALA A 45 -1.04 21.34 -33.10
N TYR A 46 -1.94 20.36 -33.11
CA TYR A 46 -3.19 20.54 -32.38
C TYR A 46 -2.82 20.53 -30.89
N GLU A 47 -2.90 21.71 -30.29
CA GLU A 47 -3.09 21.84 -28.84
C GLU A 47 -4.39 21.11 -28.49
N VAL A 48 -4.30 19.80 -28.25
CA VAL A 48 -5.35 19.06 -27.56
C VAL A 48 -5.21 19.45 -26.10
N GLY A 49 -6.04 20.41 -25.72
CA GLY A 49 -5.99 21.11 -24.48
C GLY A 49 -6.01 20.17 -23.26
N ASP A 50 -5.35 20.64 -22.22
CA ASP A 50 -5.35 20.15 -20.84
C ASP A 50 -6.77 19.88 -20.26
N GLU A 51 -7.83 20.32 -20.93
CA GLU A 51 -9.22 20.11 -20.54
C GLU A 51 -9.73 18.66 -20.73
N VAL A 52 -9.16 17.87 -21.64
CA VAL A 52 -9.60 16.47 -21.85
C VAL A 52 -9.08 15.53 -20.76
N VAL A 53 -8.01 15.91 -20.05
CA VAL A 53 -7.52 15.16 -18.88
C VAL A 53 -8.34 15.48 -17.62
N ALA A 54 -9.04 16.61 -17.58
CA ALA A 54 -9.84 17.06 -16.42
C ALA A 54 -11.24 16.43 -16.32
N MET A 55 -11.72 15.76 -17.36
CA MET A 55 -13.03 15.07 -17.37
C MET A 55 -12.94 13.55 -17.08
N ARG A 56 -11.90 13.06 -16.45
CA ARG A 56 -12.02 11.81 -15.68
C ARG A 56 -12.93 12.15 -14.49
N GLU A 57 -14.18 11.72 -14.55
CA GLU A 57 -15.14 11.82 -13.46
C GLU A 57 -14.43 11.52 -12.15
N LYS A 58 -14.54 12.45 -11.20
CA LYS A 58 -13.91 12.29 -9.89
C LYS A 58 -14.51 11.05 -9.24
N ARG A 59 -13.74 9.96 -9.18
CA ARG A 59 -14.16 8.66 -8.63
C ARG A 59 -14.29 8.69 -7.12
N TYR A 60 -13.74 9.71 -6.50
CA TYR A 60 -13.76 9.95 -5.06
C TYR A 60 -13.65 11.43 -4.75
N ILE A 61 -14.09 11.81 -3.58
CA ILE A 61 -13.98 13.17 -3.04
C ILE A 61 -13.15 13.10 -1.75
N VAL A 62 -12.16 13.97 -1.62
CA VAL A 62 -11.39 14.13 -0.38
C VAL A 62 -12.07 15.19 0.47
N LEU A 63 -12.47 14.84 1.68
CA LEU A 63 -13.21 15.67 2.62
C LEU A 63 -12.28 16.17 3.72
N THR A 64 -12.37 17.46 4.02
CA THR A 64 -11.80 18.07 5.23
C THR A 64 -12.75 17.88 6.41
N GLU A 65 -12.26 18.17 7.62
CA GLU A 65 -13.12 18.16 8.81
C GLU A 65 -14.31 19.14 8.68
N ASN A 66 -14.13 20.27 8.01
CA ASN A 66 -15.20 21.24 7.79
C ASN A 66 -16.26 20.69 6.83
N ASP A 67 -15.84 20.06 5.72
CA ASP A 67 -16.79 19.44 4.79
C ASP A 67 -17.62 18.34 5.48
N ILE A 68 -16.99 17.58 6.38
CA ILE A 68 -17.69 16.54 7.13
C ILE A 68 -18.72 17.17 8.08
N ARG A 69 -18.35 18.25 8.80
CA ARG A 69 -19.26 18.96 9.69
C ARG A 69 -20.44 19.59 8.94
N GLU A 70 -20.19 20.22 7.81
CA GLU A 70 -21.25 20.79 6.95
C GLU A 70 -22.24 19.71 6.54
N ARG A 71 -21.77 18.56 6.07
CA ARG A 71 -22.65 17.42 5.71
C ARG A 71 -23.42 16.86 6.89
N GLN A 72 -22.81 16.80 8.08
CA GLN A 72 -23.52 16.42 9.30
C GLN A 72 -24.65 17.41 9.62
N GLU A 73 -24.35 18.71 9.57
CA GLU A 73 -25.33 19.76 9.84
C GLU A 73 -26.46 19.79 8.80
N GLU A 74 -26.16 19.57 7.52
CA GLU A 74 -27.18 19.41 6.48
C GLU A 74 -28.11 18.22 6.77
N GLY A 75 -27.55 17.07 7.16
CA GLY A 75 -28.33 15.90 7.56
C GLY A 75 -29.23 16.18 8.77
N ILE A 76 -28.70 16.85 9.80
CA ILE A 76 -29.42 17.22 11.00
C ILE A 76 -30.56 18.19 10.68
N ASN A 77 -30.29 19.24 9.89
CA ASN A 77 -31.29 20.20 9.45
C ASN A 77 -32.42 19.53 8.67
N ARG A 78 -32.06 18.63 7.74
CA ARG A 78 -33.02 17.88 6.95
C ARG A 78 -33.95 17.03 7.80
N VAL A 79 -33.40 16.25 8.75
CA VAL A 79 -34.21 15.40 9.63
C VAL A 79 -35.05 16.24 10.59
N SER A 80 -34.47 17.31 11.17
CA SER A 80 -35.21 18.25 12.03
C SER A 80 -36.40 18.86 11.30
N SER A 81 -36.25 19.26 10.04
CA SER A 81 -37.34 19.83 9.24
C SER A 81 -38.39 18.80 8.85
N ILE A 82 -38.00 17.60 8.41
CA ILE A 82 -38.92 16.55 7.97
C ILE A 82 -39.80 16.04 9.13
N PHE A 83 -39.20 15.85 10.30
CA PHE A 83 -39.91 15.31 11.48
C PHE A 83 -40.47 16.40 12.41
N SER A 84 -40.21 17.68 12.12
CA SER A 84 -40.62 18.81 12.94
C SER A 84 -40.14 18.66 14.41
N ILE A 85 -38.89 18.20 14.62
CA ILE A 85 -38.29 17.97 15.93
C ILE A 85 -37.09 18.91 16.16
N PRO A 86 -36.69 19.16 17.44
CA PRO A 86 -35.49 19.91 17.75
C PRO A 86 -34.23 19.29 17.10
N ARG A 87 -33.27 20.14 16.70
CA ARG A 87 -32.01 19.71 16.09
C ARG A 87 -31.22 18.73 16.96
N GLU A 88 -31.25 18.90 18.28
CA GLU A 88 -30.58 17.98 19.21
C GLU A 88 -31.18 16.57 19.15
N SER A 89 -32.53 16.47 19.07
CA SER A 89 -33.22 15.19 18.86
C SER A 89 -32.89 14.57 17.53
N ALA A 90 -32.86 15.37 16.45
CA ALA A 90 -32.45 14.91 15.12
C ALA A 90 -31.00 14.37 15.11
N ARG A 91 -30.09 15.03 15.83
CA ARG A 91 -28.69 14.63 15.98
C ARG A 91 -28.56 13.26 16.67
N ILE A 92 -29.31 13.04 17.73
CA ILE A 92 -29.34 11.74 18.44
C ILE A 92 -29.89 10.64 17.55
N LEU A 93 -31.02 10.91 16.90
CA LEU A 93 -31.65 9.95 15.96
C LEU A 93 -30.70 9.54 14.85
N LEU A 94 -30.06 10.51 14.18
CA LEU A 94 -29.12 10.22 13.10
C LEU A 94 -27.94 9.36 13.57
N ARG A 95 -27.37 9.64 14.74
CA ARG A 95 -26.30 8.80 15.33
C ARG A 95 -26.77 7.38 15.61
N GLN A 96 -27.96 7.22 16.22
CA GLN A 96 -28.51 5.90 16.53
C GLN A 96 -28.81 5.09 15.27
N TYR A 97 -29.24 5.76 14.19
CA TYR A 97 -29.52 5.14 12.88
C TYR A 97 -28.31 5.18 11.93
N LYS A 98 -27.10 5.40 12.45
CA LYS A 98 -25.84 5.38 11.67
C LYS A 98 -25.89 6.30 10.46
N TRP A 99 -26.45 7.50 10.65
CA TRP A 99 -26.60 8.54 9.62
C TRP A 99 -27.43 8.11 8.41
N ASN A 100 -28.18 7.00 8.51
CA ASN A 100 -29.07 6.50 7.45
C ASN A 100 -30.44 7.16 7.55
N VAL A 101 -30.60 8.28 6.83
CA VAL A 101 -31.85 9.07 6.82
C VAL A 101 -33.03 8.24 6.31
N SER A 102 -32.84 7.41 5.27
CA SER A 102 -33.94 6.61 4.71
C SER A 102 -34.49 5.62 5.73
N LYS A 103 -33.60 4.82 6.35
CA LYS A 103 -34.00 3.86 7.39
C LYS A 103 -34.68 4.55 8.58
N LEU A 104 -34.13 5.68 9.01
CA LEU A 104 -34.71 6.47 10.08
C LEU A 104 -36.11 6.98 9.70
N SER A 105 -36.31 7.48 8.47
CA SER A 105 -37.61 7.96 8.00
C SER A 105 -38.64 6.84 7.94
N ASP A 106 -38.25 5.67 7.40
CA ASP A 106 -39.15 4.53 7.30
C ASP A 106 -39.66 4.09 8.68
N GLU A 107 -38.77 3.99 9.68
CA GLU A 107 -39.15 3.60 11.04
C GLU A 107 -39.93 4.71 11.77
N TRP A 108 -39.55 5.98 11.60
CA TRP A 108 -40.22 7.12 12.21
C TRP A 108 -41.67 7.23 11.78
N PHE A 109 -41.95 7.17 10.47
CA PHE A 109 -43.32 7.26 9.96
C PHE A 109 -44.15 5.99 10.18
N THR A 110 -43.48 4.88 10.55
CA THR A 110 -44.21 3.64 10.93
C THR A 110 -44.68 3.71 12.38
N ASP A 111 -43.79 4.10 13.32
CA ASP A 111 -44.14 4.20 14.75
C ASP A 111 -43.17 5.18 15.44
N GLU A 112 -43.55 6.46 15.45
CA GLU A 112 -42.79 7.54 16.10
C GLU A 112 -42.58 7.28 17.59
N ASP A 113 -43.62 6.85 18.32
CA ASP A 113 -43.57 6.60 19.75
C ASP A 113 -42.62 5.47 20.12
N HIS A 114 -42.56 4.46 19.28
CA HIS A 114 -41.58 3.37 19.42
C HIS A 114 -40.16 3.90 19.25
N VAL A 115 -39.89 4.66 18.18
CA VAL A 115 -38.57 5.24 17.90
C VAL A 115 -38.13 6.17 19.02
N ARG A 116 -39.01 7.04 19.51
CA ARG A 116 -38.73 7.96 20.65
C ARG A 116 -38.34 7.19 21.92
N ARG A 117 -39.08 6.16 22.26
CA ARG A 117 -38.78 5.30 23.42
C ARG A 117 -37.51 4.47 23.24
N PHE A 118 -37.32 3.89 22.07
CA PHE A 118 -36.13 3.07 21.75
C PHE A 118 -34.84 3.90 21.86
N VAL A 119 -34.86 5.11 21.33
CA VAL A 119 -33.71 6.01 21.35
C VAL A 119 -33.55 6.70 22.70
N GLY A 120 -34.61 6.85 23.46
CA GLY A 120 -34.61 7.54 24.74
C GLY A 120 -34.73 9.07 24.60
N LEU A 121 -35.44 9.51 23.55
CA LEU A 121 -35.72 10.92 23.37
C LEU A 121 -36.77 11.40 24.41
N PRO A 122 -36.64 12.64 24.90
CA PRO A 122 -37.66 13.20 25.77
C PRO A 122 -38.98 13.37 25.03
N THR A 123 -40.09 12.97 25.67
CA THR A 123 -41.43 13.13 25.14
C THR A 123 -42.07 14.46 25.51
N ASP A 124 -41.72 15.02 26.68
CA ASP A 124 -42.23 16.29 27.17
C ASP A 124 -41.16 17.03 27.98
N GLY A 125 -41.32 18.35 28.11
CA GLY A 125 -40.42 19.20 28.89
C GLY A 125 -40.38 18.75 30.35
N VAL A 126 -39.17 18.56 30.88
CA VAL A 126 -39.00 18.24 32.32
C VAL A 126 -39.43 19.42 33.14
N ILE A 127 -40.50 19.27 33.90
CA ILE A 127 -40.94 20.27 34.89
C ILE A 127 -40.03 20.12 36.10
N LEU A 128 -39.21 21.15 36.37
CA LEU A 128 -38.42 21.22 37.58
C LEU A 128 -39.39 21.23 38.78
N PRO A 129 -39.18 20.41 39.80
CA PRO A 129 -39.97 20.48 41.03
C PRO A 129 -39.83 21.85 41.66
N ASP A 130 -40.95 22.43 42.13
CA ASP A 130 -40.98 23.71 42.83
C ASP A 130 -40.45 23.54 44.28
N CYS A 131 -39.19 23.16 44.41
CA CYS A 131 -38.49 22.87 45.66
C CYS A 131 -37.25 23.73 45.79
N GLN A 132 -36.99 24.29 46.96
CA GLN A 132 -35.78 25.08 47.20
C GLN A 132 -34.49 24.27 47.19
N LYS A 133 -34.54 22.98 47.49
CA LYS A 133 -33.39 22.08 47.52
C LYS A 133 -33.79 20.67 47.05
N LEU A 134 -32.95 20.07 46.24
CA LEU A 134 -33.03 18.67 45.80
C LEU A 134 -31.74 17.92 46.14
N THR A 135 -31.86 16.64 46.46
CA THR A 135 -30.71 15.77 46.77
C THR A 135 -30.15 15.17 45.50
N CYS A 136 -28.84 15.28 45.29
CA CYS A 136 -28.15 14.61 44.20
C CYS A 136 -28.17 13.08 44.41
N GLY A 137 -28.60 12.31 43.39
CA GLY A 137 -28.68 10.85 43.48
C GLY A 137 -27.32 10.13 43.47
N ILE A 138 -26.19 10.84 43.24
CA ILE A 138 -24.82 10.26 43.23
C ILE A 138 -24.07 10.58 44.51
N CYS A 139 -23.94 11.84 44.93
CA CYS A 139 -23.22 12.24 46.14
C CYS A 139 -24.10 12.35 47.38
N PHE A 140 -25.42 12.27 47.22
CA PHE A 140 -26.42 12.36 48.30
C PHE A 140 -26.44 13.69 49.06
N GLU A 141 -25.85 14.74 48.51
CA GLU A 141 -25.88 16.08 49.10
C GLU A 141 -27.03 16.93 48.52
N GLY A 142 -27.48 17.92 49.29
CA GLY A 142 -28.58 18.81 48.90
C GLY A 142 -28.09 20.06 48.18
N TYR A 143 -28.60 20.33 46.99
CA TYR A 143 -28.25 21.47 46.14
C TYR A 143 -29.47 22.31 45.78
N SER A 144 -29.23 23.57 45.41
CA SER A 144 -30.25 24.41 44.77
C SER A 144 -30.58 23.85 43.37
N THR A 145 -31.78 24.08 42.90
CA THR A 145 -32.20 23.63 41.53
C THR A 145 -31.30 24.15 40.41
N SER A 146 -30.68 25.34 40.59
CA SER A 146 -29.73 25.91 39.62
C SER A 146 -28.39 25.17 39.53
N ALA A 147 -28.00 24.40 40.55
CA ALA A 147 -26.79 23.61 40.60
C ALA A 147 -27.00 22.15 40.19
N LEU A 148 -28.20 21.79 39.74
CA LEU A 148 -28.61 20.47 39.34
C LEU A 148 -28.92 20.42 37.85
N SER A 149 -28.62 19.29 37.21
CA SER A 149 -28.92 19.01 35.79
C SER A 149 -29.57 17.63 35.65
N SER A 150 -30.32 17.44 34.57
CA SER A 150 -30.92 16.16 34.21
C SER A 150 -30.69 15.87 32.70
N ALA A 151 -30.87 14.63 32.31
CA ALA A 151 -30.86 14.21 30.90
C ALA A 151 -32.27 14.32 30.28
N SER A 152 -33.01 15.40 30.55
CA SER A 152 -34.42 15.55 30.18
C SER A 152 -35.32 14.45 30.74
N CYS A 153 -35.01 13.99 31.95
CA CYS A 153 -35.75 13.01 32.74
C CYS A 153 -35.95 13.55 34.18
N VAL A 154 -36.66 12.78 35.01
CA VAL A 154 -36.95 13.17 36.40
C VAL A 154 -35.78 12.96 37.37
N HIS A 155 -34.62 12.52 36.92
CA HIS A 155 -33.43 12.26 37.74
C HIS A 155 -32.48 13.45 37.68
N PHE A 156 -32.17 14.02 38.85
CA PHE A 156 -31.35 15.20 38.98
C PHE A 156 -30.05 14.89 39.72
N TYR A 157 -28.94 15.38 39.18
CA TYR A 157 -27.62 15.25 39.78
C TYR A 157 -26.89 16.58 39.76
N CYS A 158 -25.99 16.81 40.72
CA CYS A 158 -25.22 18.04 40.75
C CYS A 158 -24.26 18.13 39.56
N ASN A 159 -23.92 19.37 39.18
CA ASN A 159 -23.09 19.60 38.00
C ASN A 159 -21.71 18.96 38.12
N GLU A 160 -21.13 18.84 39.32
CA GLU A 160 -19.84 18.14 39.55
C GLU A 160 -19.94 16.62 39.30
N CYS A 161 -21.02 15.98 39.79
CA CYS A 161 -21.25 14.55 39.50
C CYS A 161 -21.49 14.30 38.03
N TRP A 162 -22.23 15.21 37.36
CA TRP A 162 -22.38 15.15 35.90
C TRP A 162 -21.06 15.31 35.16
N GLU A 163 -20.22 16.30 35.55
CA GLU A 163 -18.90 16.50 34.95
C GLU A 163 -18.05 15.23 35.06
N GLY A 164 -17.99 14.64 36.27
CA GLY A 164 -17.27 13.40 36.51
C GLY A 164 -17.78 12.23 35.67
N TYR A 165 -19.11 12.07 35.59
CA TYR A 165 -19.74 11.00 34.79
C TYR A 165 -19.50 11.17 33.31
N ILE A 166 -19.65 12.37 32.75
CA ILE A 166 -19.38 12.69 31.34
C ILE A 166 -17.90 12.48 31.04
N SER A 167 -17.00 12.98 31.90
CA SER A 167 -15.55 12.82 31.72
C SER A 167 -15.13 11.35 31.70
N ALA A 168 -15.64 10.55 32.64
CA ALA A 168 -15.38 9.11 32.67
C ALA A 168 -15.84 8.43 31.38
N SER A 169 -17.05 8.70 30.90
CA SER A 169 -17.58 8.11 29.67
C SER A 169 -16.81 8.52 28.43
N ILE A 170 -16.38 9.78 28.32
CA ILE A 170 -15.58 10.27 27.19
C ILE A 170 -14.18 9.61 27.18
N ASN A 171 -13.58 9.42 28.35
CA ASN A 171 -12.27 8.77 28.47
C ASN A 171 -12.34 7.24 28.24
N ASP A 172 -13.51 6.64 28.47
CA ASP A 172 -13.76 5.21 28.13
C ASP A 172 -13.88 4.98 26.61
N GLY A 173 -14.18 6.03 25.83
CA GLY A 173 -14.13 5.95 24.37
C GLY A 173 -15.42 6.39 23.65
N PRO A 174 -15.62 5.90 22.38
CA PRO A 174 -16.73 6.37 21.53
C PRO A 174 -18.12 5.98 22.03
N GLY A 175 -18.23 5.08 23.02
CA GLY A 175 -19.48 4.76 23.72
C GLY A 175 -20.17 5.98 24.33
N CYS A 176 -19.42 7.06 24.64
CA CYS A 176 -19.95 8.32 25.12
C CYS A 176 -20.96 9.00 24.19
N LEU A 177 -20.98 8.62 22.91
CA LEU A 177 -21.97 9.13 21.94
C LEU A 177 -23.39 8.61 22.20
N ALA A 178 -23.53 7.54 22.98
CA ALA A 178 -24.79 6.96 23.42
C ALA A 178 -24.99 7.10 24.94
N LEU A 179 -24.39 8.15 25.54
CA LEU A 179 -24.47 8.40 26.99
C LEU A 179 -25.90 8.61 27.41
N ARG A 180 -26.31 7.91 28.47
CA ARG A 180 -27.65 7.95 29.05
C ARG A 180 -27.60 8.53 30.47
N CYS A 181 -28.77 8.74 31.02
CA CYS A 181 -28.92 9.13 32.43
C CYS A 181 -28.14 8.18 33.36
N PRO A 182 -27.46 8.66 34.40
CA PRO A 182 -26.77 7.82 35.38
C PRO A 182 -27.67 6.81 36.11
N GLU A 183 -28.98 7.04 36.15
CA GLU A 183 -29.94 6.08 36.70
C GLU A 183 -30.06 4.83 35.82
N PRO A 184 -29.70 3.63 36.34
CA PRO A 184 -29.68 2.40 35.52
C PRO A 184 -31.01 2.03 34.86
N SER A 185 -32.13 2.39 35.47
CA SER A 185 -33.48 2.13 34.96
C SER A 185 -33.93 3.15 33.90
N CYS A 186 -33.18 4.24 33.70
CA CYS A 186 -33.57 5.35 32.85
C CYS A 186 -32.91 5.27 31.47
N SER A 187 -33.72 5.28 30.42
CA SER A 187 -33.26 5.26 29.04
C SER A 187 -32.96 6.64 28.43
N ALA A 188 -33.19 7.73 29.17
CA ALA A 188 -33.05 9.09 28.65
C ALA A 188 -31.63 9.40 28.19
N MET A 189 -31.49 9.85 26.94
CA MET A 189 -30.20 10.22 26.33
C MET A 189 -29.71 11.58 26.81
N VAL A 190 -28.42 11.72 27.07
CA VAL A 190 -27.77 12.97 27.37
C VAL A 190 -27.62 13.81 26.12
N LEU A 191 -28.21 15.00 26.10
CA LEU A 191 -28.11 15.91 24.96
C LEU A 191 -26.70 16.49 24.84
N GLU A 192 -26.28 16.77 23.63
CA GLU A 192 -24.97 17.38 23.37
C GLU A 192 -24.83 18.78 24.04
N GLU A 193 -25.93 19.52 24.15
CA GLU A 193 -25.96 20.76 24.88
C GLU A 193 -25.54 20.60 26.36
N THR A 194 -26.03 19.52 27.01
CA THR A 194 -25.65 19.18 28.38
C THR A 194 -24.17 18.85 28.49
N ILE A 195 -23.63 18.07 27.54
CA ILE A 195 -22.20 17.76 27.46
C ILE A 195 -21.38 19.05 27.26
N ASN A 196 -21.77 19.89 26.31
CA ASN A 196 -21.08 21.16 26.03
C ASN A 196 -21.12 22.13 27.22
N ARG A 197 -22.15 22.08 28.06
CA ARG A 197 -22.28 22.92 29.25
C ARG A 197 -21.44 22.41 30.44
N LEU A 198 -21.42 21.08 30.65
CA LEU A 198 -20.90 20.50 31.90
C LEU A 198 -19.51 19.85 31.74
N ALA A 199 -19.12 19.42 30.55
CA ALA A 199 -17.83 18.76 30.32
C ALA A 199 -16.66 19.76 30.35
N LYS A 200 -15.47 19.28 30.72
CA LYS A 200 -14.22 20.02 30.57
C LYS A 200 -13.88 20.30 29.12
N ASP A 201 -13.14 21.36 28.86
CA ASP A 201 -12.81 21.74 27.46
C ASP A 201 -12.00 20.68 26.73
N GLU A 202 -11.10 19.96 27.43
CA GLU A 202 -10.36 18.82 26.85
C GLU A 202 -11.31 17.69 26.44
N ASP A 203 -12.30 17.38 27.26
CA ASP A 203 -13.28 16.32 26.99
C ASP A 203 -14.23 16.73 25.85
N LYS A 204 -14.60 18.01 25.75
CA LYS A 204 -15.38 18.55 24.62
C LYS A 204 -14.65 18.33 23.29
N VAL A 205 -13.33 18.53 23.26
CA VAL A 205 -12.51 18.29 22.05
C VAL A 205 -12.51 16.81 21.68
N LYS A 206 -12.34 15.90 22.66
CA LYS A 206 -12.40 14.45 22.42
C LYS A 206 -13.78 14.03 21.94
N TYR A 207 -14.84 14.50 22.59
CA TYR A 207 -16.22 14.21 22.20
C TYR A 207 -16.51 14.61 20.76
N LYS A 208 -16.13 15.84 20.36
CA LYS A 208 -16.27 16.31 18.97
C LYS A 208 -15.52 15.43 17.98
N LYS A 209 -14.33 14.93 18.32
CA LYS A 209 -13.60 13.96 17.50
C LYS A 209 -14.37 12.64 17.33
N PHE A 210 -14.97 12.12 18.41
CA PHE A 210 -15.80 10.91 18.32
C PHE A 210 -17.04 11.12 17.45
N VAL A 211 -17.72 12.28 17.57
CA VAL A 211 -18.86 12.64 16.70
C VAL A 211 -18.46 12.63 15.23
N LEU A 212 -17.30 13.22 14.88
CA LEU A 212 -16.79 13.25 13.52
C LEU A 212 -16.46 11.85 13.00
N ARG A 213 -15.78 11.06 13.85
CA ARG A 213 -15.42 9.68 13.51
C ARG A 213 -16.63 8.81 13.26
N SER A 214 -17.65 8.91 14.09
CA SER A 214 -18.88 8.10 13.94
C SER A 214 -19.54 8.31 12.57
N TYR A 215 -19.54 9.55 12.07
CA TYR A 215 -20.11 9.86 10.76
C TYR A 215 -19.40 9.12 9.60
N ILE A 216 -18.08 9.11 9.65
CA ILE A 216 -17.28 8.45 8.62
C ILE A 216 -17.35 6.92 8.77
N GLU A 217 -17.21 6.40 10.01
CA GLU A 217 -17.16 4.96 10.28
C GLU A 217 -18.51 4.26 10.01
N ASP A 218 -19.62 4.97 10.23
CA ASP A 218 -20.97 4.48 9.94
C ASP A 218 -21.31 4.51 8.44
N ASN A 219 -20.59 5.27 7.62
CA ASN A 219 -20.85 5.39 6.19
C ASN A 219 -19.91 4.46 5.38
N LYS A 220 -20.49 3.42 4.77
CA LYS A 220 -19.73 2.44 3.96
C LYS A 220 -18.99 3.04 2.76
N LYS A 221 -19.40 4.23 2.30
CA LYS A 221 -18.75 4.93 1.18
C LYS A 221 -17.65 5.88 1.65
N MET A 222 -17.40 5.99 2.95
CA MET A 222 -16.41 6.89 3.50
C MET A 222 -15.37 6.12 4.30
N LYS A 223 -14.11 6.56 4.21
CA LYS A 223 -12.99 6.06 5.03
C LYS A 223 -12.05 7.20 5.36
N TRP A 224 -11.42 7.13 6.53
CA TRP A 224 -10.31 8.00 6.86
C TRP A 224 -9.09 7.68 5.98
N CYS A 225 -8.32 8.70 5.65
CA CYS A 225 -7.01 8.50 5.05
C CYS A 225 -6.13 7.71 6.03
N PRO A 226 -5.50 6.61 5.61
CA PRO A 226 -4.69 5.77 6.50
C PRO A 226 -3.31 6.36 6.81
N ALA A 227 -2.94 7.51 6.23
CA ALA A 227 -1.69 8.18 6.53
C ALA A 227 -1.64 8.63 7.99
N PRO A 228 -0.50 8.47 8.69
CA PRO A 228 -0.32 8.99 10.05
C PRO A 228 -0.66 10.48 10.10
N ASP A 229 -1.35 10.88 11.16
CA ASP A 229 -1.75 12.27 11.45
C ASP A 229 -2.58 13.00 10.39
N CYS A 230 -3.09 12.28 9.39
CA CYS A 230 -4.00 12.86 8.40
C CYS A 230 -5.43 12.90 8.94
N THR A 231 -6.02 14.10 8.95
CA THR A 231 -7.40 14.34 9.45
C THR A 231 -8.44 14.36 8.32
N ARG A 232 -8.08 13.92 7.13
CA ARG A 232 -8.99 13.92 5.97
C ARG A 232 -9.67 12.58 5.80
N ALA A 233 -10.91 12.62 5.34
CA ALA A 233 -11.65 11.45 4.91
C ALA A 233 -11.79 11.44 3.39
N VAL A 234 -12.10 10.28 2.85
CA VAL A 234 -12.39 10.10 1.43
C VAL A 234 -13.76 9.47 1.29
N GLU A 235 -14.59 10.05 0.43
CA GLU A 235 -15.82 9.44 -0.05
C GLU A 235 -15.60 8.81 -1.41
N PHE A 236 -15.85 7.51 -1.54
CA PHE A 236 -15.70 6.78 -2.79
C PHE A 236 -17.03 6.72 -3.54
N LEU A 237 -17.05 7.26 -4.75
CA LEU A 237 -18.27 7.36 -5.57
C LEU A 237 -18.57 6.10 -6.39
N GLY A 238 -17.61 5.17 -6.45
CA GLY A 238 -17.70 3.92 -7.17
C GLY A 238 -16.97 3.95 -8.50
N ASP A 239 -16.10 2.96 -8.73
CA ASP A 239 -15.43 2.64 -9.99
C ASP A 239 -14.73 1.27 -9.85
N LEU A 240 -14.23 0.75 -10.99
CA LEU A 240 -13.37 -0.43 -11.03
C LEU A 240 -11.94 -0.14 -10.52
N ASN A 241 -11.51 1.11 -10.54
CA ASN A 241 -10.22 1.54 -10.03
C ASN A 241 -10.34 2.05 -8.60
N TYR A 242 -9.79 1.31 -7.66
CA TYR A 242 -9.79 1.61 -6.23
C TYR A 242 -8.61 2.49 -5.77
N ASP A 243 -7.78 3.01 -6.68
CA ASP A 243 -6.65 3.88 -6.32
C ASP A 243 -7.14 5.27 -5.91
N VAL A 244 -6.78 5.67 -4.70
CA VAL A 244 -7.14 6.95 -4.09
C VAL A 244 -5.87 7.73 -3.74
N SER A 245 -5.86 9.01 -4.08
CA SER A 245 -4.81 9.95 -3.67
C SER A 245 -5.40 11.00 -2.73
N CYS A 246 -4.91 11.03 -1.49
CA CYS A 246 -5.29 12.05 -0.52
C CYS A 246 -4.53 13.36 -0.78
N MET A 247 -5.10 14.49 -0.33
CA MET A 247 -4.41 15.80 -0.37
C MET A 247 -3.11 15.83 0.45
N CYS A 248 -2.92 14.91 1.44
CA CYS A 248 -1.64 14.73 2.14
C CYS A 248 -0.57 14.03 1.29
N LYS A 249 -0.86 13.72 0.02
CA LYS A 249 -0.02 12.99 -0.95
C LYS A 249 0.14 11.50 -0.63
N PHE A 250 -0.61 10.97 0.31
CA PHE A 250 -0.65 9.53 0.57
C PHE A 250 -1.59 8.86 -0.42
N ASN A 251 -1.10 7.83 -1.12
CA ASN A 251 -1.85 7.06 -2.11
C ASN A 251 -2.16 5.68 -1.53
N PHE A 252 -3.43 5.29 -1.55
CA PHE A 252 -3.87 4.02 -1.00
C PHE A 252 -4.99 3.38 -1.82
N CYS A 253 -5.16 2.09 -1.67
CA CYS A 253 -6.28 1.36 -2.24
C CYS A 253 -7.52 1.54 -1.37
N TRP A 254 -8.61 2.02 -1.95
CA TRP A 254 -9.89 2.17 -1.24
C TRP A 254 -10.37 0.87 -0.59
N ASN A 255 -10.17 -0.27 -1.26
CA ASN A 255 -10.71 -1.55 -0.81
C ASN A 255 -9.99 -2.09 0.43
N CYS A 256 -8.64 -2.21 0.39
CA CYS A 256 -7.85 -2.81 1.46
C CYS A 256 -7.10 -1.81 2.35
N THR A 257 -7.09 -0.51 2.03
CA THR A 257 -6.38 0.57 2.71
C THR A 257 -4.85 0.50 2.68
N GLU A 258 -4.28 -0.53 2.07
CA GLU A 258 -2.85 -0.60 1.78
C GLU A 258 -2.44 0.42 0.70
N GLU A 259 -1.13 0.63 0.49
CA GLU A 259 -0.71 1.51 -0.61
C GLU A 259 -1.30 1.04 -1.95
N THR A 260 -1.45 1.97 -2.90
CA THR A 260 -1.93 1.63 -4.26
C THR A 260 -1.07 0.53 -4.87
N HIS A 261 -1.70 -0.51 -5.39
CA HIS A 261 -1.02 -1.77 -5.74
C HIS A 261 -1.39 -2.34 -7.11
N ARG A 262 -2.04 -1.54 -7.97
CA ARG A 262 -2.25 -2.01 -9.36
C ARG A 262 -0.90 -2.34 -10.02
N PRO A 263 -0.82 -3.45 -10.76
CA PRO A 263 -1.91 -4.27 -11.34
C PRO A 263 -2.41 -5.45 -10.49
N VAL A 264 -1.91 -5.64 -9.27
CA VAL A 264 -2.29 -6.80 -8.45
C VAL A 264 -3.58 -6.58 -7.67
N SER A 265 -4.31 -7.68 -7.38
CA SER A 265 -5.50 -7.65 -6.55
C SER A 265 -5.18 -7.47 -5.07
N CYS A 266 -6.14 -7.01 -4.27
CA CYS A 266 -5.99 -6.93 -2.80
C CYS A 266 -5.64 -8.29 -2.18
N GLU A 267 -6.15 -9.38 -2.74
CA GLU A 267 -5.83 -10.74 -2.28
C GLU A 267 -4.35 -11.07 -2.50
N THR A 268 -3.81 -10.73 -3.67
CA THR A 268 -2.38 -10.93 -3.98
C THR A 268 -1.50 -10.10 -3.04
N VAL A 269 -1.89 -8.85 -2.75
CA VAL A 269 -1.18 -8.01 -1.78
C VAL A 269 -1.16 -8.65 -0.40
N SER A 270 -2.32 -9.08 0.09
CA SER A 270 -2.45 -9.77 1.39
C SER A 270 -1.57 -11.01 1.47
N LYS A 271 -1.59 -11.86 0.42
CA LYS A 271 -0.73 -13.05 0.32
C LYS A 271 0.76 -12.68 0.31
N TRP A 272 1.13 -11.62 -0.41
CA TRP A 272 2.52 -11.17 -0.50
C TRP A 272 3.03 -10.61 0.82
N ILE A 273 2.23 -9.78 1.51
CA ILE A 273 2.58 -9.25 2.83
C ILE A 273 2.74 -10.38 3.85
N LEU A 274 1.80 -11.34 3.87
CA LEU A 274 1.89 -12.51 4.75
C LEU A 274 3.11 -13.36 4.44
N LYS A 275 3.44 -13.53 3.16
CA LYS A 275 4.64 -14.27 2.71
C LYS A 275 5.93 -13.61 3.19
N ASN A 276 5.98 -12.28 3.20
CA ASN A 276 7.12 -11.50 3.66
C ASN A 276 7.23 -11.45 5.20
N SER A 277 6.20 -11.86 5.94
CA SER A 277 6.31 -12.01 7.39
C SER A 277 7.27 -13.17 7.72
N SER A 278 8.19 -12.93 8.62
CA SER A 278 9.44 -13.69 8.83
C SER A 278 9.32 -15.20 9.10
N GLU A 279 8.17 -15.69 9.56
CA GLU A 279 8.04 -17.10 9.99
C GLU A 279 8.01 -18.12 8.84
N SER A 280 7.33 -17.77 7.73
CA SER A 280 7.19 -18.68 6.58
C SER A 280 8.53 -18.93 5.88
N GLU A 281 9.35 -17.89 5.73
CA GLU A 281 10.63 -17.99 5.03
C GLU A 281 11.74 -18.58 5.90
N ASN A 282 11.71 -18.35 7.22
CA ASN A 282 12.59 -19.02 8.15
C ASN A 282 12.40 -20.54 8.09
N MET A 283 11.17 -21.03 8.01
CA MET A 283 10.89 -22.46 7.89
C MET A 283 11.43 -23.04 6.56
N ASN A 284 11.21 -22.34 5.44
CA ASN A 284 11.75 -22.75 4.14
C ASN A 284 13.28 -22.74 4.13
N TRP A 285 13.90 -21.73 4.74
CA TRP A 285 15.36 -21.65 4.87
C TRP A 285 15.91 -22.82 5.69
N ILE A 286 15.27 -23.14 6.83
CA ILE A 286 15.65 -24.28 7.66
C ILE A 286 15.54 -25.59 6.87
N ILE A 287 14.45 -25.81 6.15
CA ILE A 287 14.25 -27.02 5.34
C ILE A 287 15.29 -27.12 4.21
N ALA A 288 15.59 -26.01 3.53
CA ALA A 288 16.53 -25.95 2.43
C ALA A 288 17.98 -26.18 2.88
N ASN A 289 18.40 -25.58 3.99
CA ASN A 289 19.80 -25.50 4.41
C ASN A 289 20.16 -26.41 5.58
N SER A 290 19.19 -27.07 6.24
CA SER A 290 19.47 -27.94 7.38
C SER A 290 18.99 -29.37 7.19
N LYS A 291 19.59 -30.32 7.96
CA LYS A 291 19.10 -31.69 8.15
C LYS A 291 18.94 -31.99 9.64
N PRO A 292 17.92 -32.76 10.04
CA PRO A 292 17.76 -33.11 11.45
C PRO A 292 18.87 -34.08 11.89
N CYS A 293 19.45 -33.84 13.06
CA CYS A 293 20.35 -34.79 13.68
C CYS A 293 19.65 -36.16 13.83
N PRO A 294 20.26 -37.28 13.39
CA PRO A 294 19.64 -38.58 13.48
C PRO A 294 19.26 -39.00 14.91
N LYS A 295 20.04 -38.52 15.91
CA LYS A 295 19.86 -38.89 17.32
C LYS A 295 18.88 -37.97 18.05
N CYS A 296 19.04 -36.65 18.00
CA CYS A 296 18.25 -35.72 18.80
C CYS A 296 17.26 -34.85 17.98
N LYS A 297 17.21 -35.02 16.66
CA LYS A 297 16.30 -34.35 15.70
C LYS A 297 16.48 -32.84 15.57
N ARG A 298 17.43 -32.22 16.29
CA ARG A 298 17.72 -30.77 16.09
C ARG A 298 18.17 -30.52 14.67
N PRO A 299 17.69 -29.45 14.04
CA PRO A 299 18.19 -29.04 12.72
C PRO A 299 19.66 -28.62 12.80
N ILE A 300 20.45 -29.10 11.88
CA ILE A 300 21.89 -28.80 11.76
C ILE A 300 22.12 -28.26 10.36
N GLU A 301 22.75 -27.09 10.28
CA GLU A 301 23.19 -26.48 9.03
C GLU A 301 24.48 -27.16 8.53
N LYS A 302 24.63 -27.25 7.21
CA LYS A 302 25.81 -27.85 6.61
C LYS A 302 27.01 -26.92 6.69
N ASN A 303 28.08 -27.35 7.37
CA ASN A 303 29.37 -26.71 7.26
C ASN A 303 30.00 -26.99 5.89
N GLN A 304 30.68 -25.99 5.36
CA GLN A 304 31.26 -25.97 4.01
C GLN A 304 31.96 -27.31 3.65
N GLY A 305 31.48 -27.96 2.58
CA GLY A 305 32.16 -29.04 1.89
C GLY A 305 32.17 -30.41 2.59
N CYS A 306 32.50 -30.52 3.87
CA CYS A 306 32.69 -31.77 4.57
C CYS A 306 31.36 -32.52 4.85
N MET A 307 31.33 -33.85 4.61
CA MET A 307 30.15 -34.67 4.91
C MET A 307 30.12 -35.17 6.35
N HIS A 308 31.21 -35.03 7.09
CA HIS A 308 31.29 -35.37 8.52
C HIS A 308 30.66 -34.23 9.34
N MET A 309 29.56 -34.53 10.00
CA MET A 309 28.81 -33.58 10.82
C MET A 309 28.84 -33.99 12.28
N THR A 310 28.95 -33.01 13.16
CA THR A 310 28.88 -33.21 14.62
C THR A 310 27.75 -32.36 15.20
N CYS A 311 26.82 -32.99 15.89
CA CYS A 311 25.71 -32.28 16.55
C CYS A 311 26.22 -31.42 17.70
N THR A 312 25.56 -30.31 17.95
CA THR A 312 25.85 -29.41 19.07
C THR A 312 25.64 -30.08 20.43
N PRO A 313 26.35 -29.63 21.48
CA PRO A 313 26.13 -30.13 22.86
C PRO A 313 24.64 -29.97 23.28
N PRO A 314 24.13 -30.86 24.13
CA PRO A 314 24.79 -32.02 24.78
C PRO A 314 24.86 -33.28 23.90
N CYS A 315 24.24 -33.29 22.72
CA CYS A 315 24.08 -34.47 21.87
C CYS A 315 25.43 -35.03 21.34
N LYS A 316 26.27 -34.16 20.75
CA LYS A 316 27.61 -34.46 20.17
C LYS A 316 27.64 -35.68 19.23
N PHE A 317 26.49 -36.09 18.66
CA PHE A 317 26.42 -37.24 17.76
C PHE A 317 27.11 -36.90 16.42
N GLN A 318 27.98 -37.81 15.97
CA GLN A 318 28.71 -37.66 14.69
C GLN A 318 28.05 -38.51 13.61
N PHE A 319 27.81 -37.92 12.46
CA PHE A 319 27.08 -38.56 11.35
C PHE A 319 27.51 -38.06 9.99
N CYS A 320 27.15 -38.79 8.95
CA CYS A 320 27.32 -38.36 7.57
C CYS A 320 26.15 -37.49 7.13
N TRP A 321 26.44 -36.31 6.55
CA TRP A 321 25.42 -35.40 6.03
C TRP A 321 24.53 -36.01 4.94
N LEU A 322 25.09 -36.88 4.07
CA LEU A 322 24.35 -37.48 2.97
C LEU A 322 23.41 -38.58 3.42
N CYS A 323 23.95 -39.66 4.04
CA CYS A 323 23.16 -40.85 4.42
C CYS A 323 22.57 -40.79 5.82
N LEU A 324 22.88 -39.79 6.63
CA LEU A 324 22.49 -39.63 8.06
C LEU A 324 22.93 -40.78 8.97
N GLY A 325 23.72 -41.73 8.49
CA GLY A 325 24.28 -42.82 9.28
C GLY A 325 25.38 -42.36 10.25
N ALA A 326 25.61 -43.13 11.35
CA ALA A 326 26.67 -42.83 12.30
C ALA A 326 28.03 -42.75 11.59
N TRP A 327 28.85 -41.76 11.96
CA TRP A 327 30.16 -41.59 11.35
C TRP A 327 31.11 -42.73 11.63
N SER A 328 30.99 -43.37 12.79
CA SER A 328 31.74 -44.58 13.14
C SER A 328 31.55 -45.78 12.19
N GLU A 329 30.38 -45.85 11.55
CA GLU A 329 30.04 -46.86 10.55
C GLU A 329 30.39 -46.44 9.12
N HIS A 330 30.79 -45.16 8.91
CA HIS A 330 30.98 -44.50 7.64
C HIS A 330 32.46 -44.34 7.27
N GLY A 331 33.39 -44.93 8.00
CA GLY A 331 34.84 -44.74 7.85
C GLY A 331 35.39 -45.17 6.48
N ILE A 332 36.68 -44.91 6.28
CA ILE A 332 37.46 -45.11 5.03
C ILE A 332 37.35 -46.53 4.48
N ARG A 333 36.99 -47.53 5.30
CA ARG A 333 36.91 -48.95 4.88
C ARG A 333 35.56 -49.34 4.26
N THR A 334 34.48 -48.61 4.47
CA THR A 334 33.12 -49.04 4.11
C THR A 334 32.26 -48.04 3.32
N GLY A 335 32.64 -46.76 3.17
CA GLY A 335 31.66 -45.84 2.69
C GLY A 335 32.11 -44.60 1.91
N GLY A 336 33.35 -44.52 1.52
CA GLY A 336 33.85 -43.30 0.86
C GLY A 336 34.47 -42.28 1.85
N GLY A 337 35.20 -41.33 1.31
CA GLY A 337 35.94 -40.35 2.10
C GLY A 337 35.05 -39.23 2.67
N TYR A 338 35.70 -38.18 3.19
CA TYR A 338 35.03 -36.98 3.78
C TYR A 338 34.10 -36.22 2.80
N TYR A 339 34.19 -36.48 1.51
CA TYR A 339 33.47 -35.77 0.47
C TYR A 339 32.47 -36.61 -0.34
N ALA A 340 32.50 -37.96 -0.22
CA ALA A 340 31.63 -38.89 -0.94
C ALA A 340 31.00 -39.93 0.01
N CYS A 341 29.83 -40.46 -0.36
CA CYS A 341 29.11 -41.46 0.42
C CYS A 341 28.51 -42.55 -0.47
N ASN A 342 29.18 -43.70 -0.56
CA ASN A 342 28.72 -44.85 -1.34
C ASN A 342 27.37 -45.41 -0.85
N ARG A 343 27.06 -45.30 0.48
CA ARG A 343 25.74 -45.69 1.05
C ARG A 343 24.61 -44.80 0.50
N PHE A 344 24.89 -43.51 0.33
CA PHE A 344 23.92 -42.56 -0.23
C PHE A 344 23.70 -42.82 -1.73
N GLU A 345 24.77 -43.04 -2.48
CA GLU A 345 24.71 -43.35 -3.92
C GLU A 345 23.93 -44.63 -4.19
N SER A 346 24.27 -45.73 -3.47
CA SER A 346 23.53 -46.98 -3.59
C SER A 346 22.07 -46.90 -3.15
N ALA A 347 21.75 -46.06 -2.17
CA ALA A 347 20.39 -45.88 -1.72
C ALA A 347 19.60 -44.95 -2.68
N LYS A 348 20.28 -43.99 -3.33
CA LYS A 348 19.73 -43.15 -4.40
C LYS A 348 19.37 -43.97 -5.63
N GLU A 349 20.24 -44.86 -6.03
CA GLU A 349 19.98 -45.82 -7.13
C GLU A 349 18.78 -46.73 -6.86
N LYS A 350 18.53 -47.04 -5.55
CA LYS A 350 17.37 -47.83 -5.12
C LYS A 350 16.13 -47.02 -4.80
N GLY A 351 16.12 -45.69 -5.01
CA GLY A 351 14.99 -44.81 -4.76
C GLY A 351 14.60 -44.57 -3.29
N ILE A 352 15.43 -45.01 -2.34
CA ILE A 352 15.09 -45.01 -0.88
C ILE A 352 15.11 -43.60 -0.25
N TYR A 353 15.83 -42.63 -0.87
CA TYR A 353 15.97 -41.26 -0.34
C TYR A 353 15.16 -40.19 -1.12
N ASP A 354 14.35 -40.58 -2.09
CA ASP A 354 13.75 -39.67 -3.06
C ASP A 354 12.84 -38.62 -2.44
N GLU A 355 12.04 -38.96 -1.43
CA GLU A 355 11.02 -38.04 -0.91
C GLU A 355 11.61 -36.91 -0.05
N ALA A 356 12.55 -37.20 0.82
CA ALA A 356 13.18 -36.19 1.68
C ALA A 356 14.09 -35.25 0.89
N GLU A 357 14.82 -35.76 -0.10
CA GLU A 357 15.67 -34.95 -0.97
C GLU A 357 14.83 -34.14 -1.95
N ALA A 358 13.76 -34.69 -2.53
CA ALA A 358 12.80 -33.99 -3.36
C ALA A 358 12.08 -32.86 -2.58
N ARG A 359 11.76 -33.07 -1.31
CA ARG A 359 11.20 -32.03 -0.43
C ARG A 359 12.20 -30.89 -0.22
N ARG A 360 13.47 -31.21 -0.01
CA ARG A 360 14.53 -30.21 0.17
C ARG A 360 14.76 -29.42 -1.12
N GLU A 361 14.86 -30.10 -2.26
CA GLU A 361 15.06 -29.44 -3.56
C GLU A 361 13.87 -28.52 -3.89
N ARG A 362 12.64 -28.94 -3.60
CA ARG A 362 11.46 -28.08 -3.70
C ARG A 362 11.54 -26.85 -2.79
N ALA A 363 11.97 -27.03 -1.54
CA ALA A 363 12.14 -25.91 -0.60
C ALA A 363 13.22 -24.93 -1.07
N LYS A 364 14.34 -25.46 -1.61
CA LYS A 364 15.42 -24.65 -2.16
C LYS A 364 14.98 -23.87 -3.40
N ASN A 365 14.29 -24.52 -4.32
CA ASN A 365 13.77 -23.87 -5.53
C ASN A 365 12.70 -22.82 -5.16
N SER A 366 11.85 -23.10 -4.16
CA SER A 366 10.89 -22.13 -3.64
C SER A 366 11.59 -20.91 -3.02
N LEU A 367 12.66 -21.13 -2.25
CA LEU A 367 13.44 -20.04 -1.66
C LEU A 367 14.13 -19.19 -2.72
N VAL A 368 14.79 -19.82 -3.70
CA VAL A 368 15.44 -19.10 -4.81
C VAL A 368 14.42 -18.28 -5.60
N ARG A 369 13.24 -18.86 -5.91
CA ARG A 369 12.15 -18.13 -6.58
C ARG A 369 11.69 -16.93 -5.71
N TYR A 370 11.46 -17.16 -4.43
CA TYR A 370 11.04 -16.08 -3.51
C TYR A 370 12.06 -14.95 -3.46
N MET A 371 13.34 -15.26 -3.23
CA MET A 371 14.42 -14.27 -3.17
C MET A 371 14.50 -13.45 -4.46
N HIS A 372 14.42 -14.09 -5.63
CA HIS A 372 14.42 -13.42 -6.91
C HIS A 372 13.36 -12.32 -7.03
N TYR A 373 12.12 -12.61 -6.61
CA TYR A 373 11.01 -11.66 -6.68
C TYR A 373 11.05 -10.64 -5.55
N TYR A 374 11.42 -11.06 -4.34
CA TYR A 374 11.49 -10.19 -3.17
C TYR A 374 12.57 -9.10 -3.31
N GLU A 375 13.79 -9.46 -3.70
CA GLU A 375 14.89 -8.50 -3.88
C GLU A 375 14.51 -7.40 -4.89
N ARG A 376 13.89 -7.79 -5.99
CA ARG A 376 13.45 -6.83 -7.02
C ARG A 376 12.28 -5.98 -6.55
N TRP A 377 11.34 -6.56 -5.84
CA TRP A 377 10.26 -5.84 -5.18
C TRP A 377 10.81 -4.79 -4.21
N ALA A 378 11.73 -5.17 -3.33
CA ALA A 378 12.37 -4.29 -2.36
C ALA A 378 13.24 -3.22 -3.04
N SER A 379 14.02 -3.57 -4.06
CA SER A 379 14.83 -2.64 -4.84
C SER A 379 13.98 -1.56 -5.53
N ASN A 380 12.84 -1.92 -6.11
CA ASN A 380 11.92 -0.93 -6.69
C ASN A 380 11.31 -0.02 -5.63
N GLN A 381 11.05 -0.51 -4.41
CA GLN A 381 10.60 0.32 -3.29
C GLN A 381 11.67 1.35 -2.90
N THR A 382 12.93 0.92 -2.76
CA THR A 382 14.06 1.80 -2.44
C THR A 382 14.29 2.84 -3.54
N SER A 383 14.28 2.41 -4.80
CA SER A 383 14.42 3.30 -5.96
C SER A 383 13.28 4.32 -6.06
N ARG A 384 12.05 3.92 -5.68
CA ARG A 384 10.91 4.83 -5.59
C ARG A 384 11.11 5.90 -4.53
N GLN A 385 11.58 5.51 -3.34
CA GLN A 385 11.87 6.46 -2.25
C GLN A 385 12.96 7.45 -2.64
N LYS A 386 14.02 6.97 -3.30
CA LYS A 386 15.06 7.85 -3.86
C LYS A 386 14.47 8.83 -4.88
N ALA A 387 13.66 8.35 -5.83
CA ALA A 387 13.02 9.21 -6.83
C ALA A 387 12.08 10.26 -6.20
N GLN A 388 11.43 9.95 -5.08
CA GLN A 388 10.64 10.92 -4.32
C GLN A 388 11.50 12.04 -3.72
N ALA A 389 12.68 11.69 -3.18
CA ALA A 389 13.65 12.67 -2.68
C ALA A 389 14.21 13.54 -3.82
N ASP A 390 14.52 12.92 -4.97
CA ASP A 390 15.00 13.61 -6.16
C ASP A 390 13.94 14.57 -6.76
N LEU A 391 12.66 14.19 -6.73
CA LEU A 391 11.55 15.09 -7.07
C LEU A 391 11.49 16.32 -6.15
N GLN A 392 11.63 16.10 -4.85
CA GLN A 392 11.64 17.22 -3.88
C GLN A 392 12.80 18.16 -4.14
N LYS A 393 13.99 17.61 -4.37
CA LYS A 393 15.19 18.39 -4.71
C LYS A 393 15.02 19.12 -6.05
N ALA A 394 14.47 18.47 -7.06
CA ALA A 394 14.18 19.09 -8.34
C ALA A 394 13.25 20.30 -8.17
N ALA A 395 12.16 20.14 -7.41
CA ALA A 395 11.17 21.18 -7.18
C ALA A 395 11.69 22.35 -6.32
N SER A 396 12.54 22.08 -5.32
CA SER A 396 13.02 23.11 -4.39
C SER A 396 14.26 23.86 -4.87
N GLU A 397 15.12 23.22 -5.68
CA GLU A 397 16.43 23.76 -6.03
C GLU A 397 16.66 23.86 -7.54
N ASN A 398 16.38 22.76 -8.29
CA ASN A 398 16.81 22.70 -9.69
C ASN A 398 15.96 23.60 -10.59
N LEU A 399 14.66 23.73 -10.32
CA LEU A 399 13.79 24.60 -11.12
C LEU A 399 14.22 26.07 -11.03
N ALA A 400 14.48 26.57 -9.82
CA ALA A 400 14.98 27.93 -9.62
C ALA A 400 16.31 28.16 -10.35
N LYS A 401 17.28 27.23 -10.19
CA LYS A 401 18.58 27.31 -10.88
C LYS A 401 18.47 27.34 -12.41
N LEU A 402 17.58 26.52 -12.97
CA LEU A 402 17.33 26.47 -14.43
C LEU A 402 16.59 27.72 -14.90
N SER A 403 15.65 28.22 -14.10
CA SER A 403 14.95 29.49 -14.36
C SER A 403 15.94 30.65 -14.46
N ASP A 404 16.87 30.73 -13.51
CA ASP A 404 17.93 31.78 -13.49
C ASP A 404 18.90 31.66 -14.67
N VAL A 405 19.33 30.43 -15.02
CA VAL A 405 20.31 30.21 -16.11
C VAL A 405 19.72 30.53 -17.48
N PHE A 406 18.48 30.12 -17.73
CA PHE A 406 17.87 30.24 -19.07
C PHE A 406 16.88 31.40 -19.19
N GLY A 407 16.52 32.08 -18.10
CA GLY A 407 15.50 33.14 -18.09
C GLY A 407 14.08 32.60 -18.40
N ILE A 408 13.82 31.32 -18.11
CA ILE A 408 12.54 30.66 -18.39
C ILE A 408 11.74 30.59 -17.09
N PRO A 409 10.44 30.99 -17.08
CA PRO A 409 9.60 30.86 -15.89
C PRO A 409 9.51 29.40 -15.42
N GLU A 410 9.50 29.17 -14.11
CA GLU A 410 9.38 27.82 -13.50
C GLU A 410 8.13 27.07 -14.00
N THR A 411 7.07 27.80 -14.33
CA THR A 411 5.84 27.23 -14.91
C THR A 411 6.08 26.48 -16.21
N GLN A 412 7.08 26.86 -16.99
CA GLN A 412 7.46 26.18 -18.23
C GLN A 412 8.43 25.01 -18.01
N LEU A 413 8.94 24.84 -16.80
CA LEU A 413 9.83 23.74 -16.39
C LEU A 413 9.08 22.56 -15.76
N LYS A 414 7.75 22.57 -15.76
CA LYS A 414 6.89 21.52 -15.18
C LYS A 414 7.17 20.11 -15.71
N PHE A 415 7.68 19.98 -16.94
CA PHE A 415 8.05 18.71 -17.54
C PHE A 415 9.09 17.92 -16.70
N ILE A 416 9.90 18.59 -15.87
CA ILE A 416 10.90 17.97 -15.00
C ILE A 416 10.22 17.27 -13.81
N PRO A 417 9.41 17.94 -12.96
CA PRO A 417 8.67 17.26 -11.89
C PRO A 417 7.65 16.25 -12.44
N GLU A 418 7.10 16.44 -13.63
CA GLU A 418 6.23 15.46 -14.30
C GLU A 418 6.99 14.16 -14.62
N ALA A 419 8.22 14.27 -15.15
CA ALA A 419 9.09 13.11 -15.40
C ALA A 419 9.40 12.35 -14.11
N TRP A 420 9.76 13.03 -13.04
CA TRP A 420 9.99 12.39 -11.74
C TRP A 420 8.74 11.74 -11.15
N SER A 421 7.59 12.39 -11.28
CA SER A 421 6.29 11.82 -10.87
C SER A 421 5.99 10.55 -11.63
N GLN A 422 6.28 10.52 -12.94
CA GLN A 422 6.12 9.31 -13.77
C GLN A 422 7.10 8.20 -13.36
N ILE A 423 8.36 8.51 -13.06
CA ILE A 423 9.34 7.55 -12.55
C ILE A 423 8.87 6.92 -11.25
N ILE A 424 8.38 7.72 -10.29
CA ILE A 424 7.85 7.26 -9.02
C ILE A 424 6.70 6.28 -9.23
N GLU A 425 5.78 6.62 -10.14
CA GLU A 425 4.64 5.78 -10.46
C GLU A 425 5.07 4.46 -11.15
N CYS A 426 5.99 4.53 -12.11
CA CYS A 426 6.52 3.34 -12.77
C CYS A 426 7.23 2.40 -11.79
N ARG A 427 8.03 2.93 -10.84
CA ARG A 427 8.65 2.12 -9.78
C ARG A 427 7.61 1.46 -8.87
N ARG A 428 6.50 2.15 -8.58
CA ARG A 428 5.37 1.57 -7.84
C ARG A 428 4.75 0.39 -8.60
N VAL A 429 4.45 0.58 -9.88
CA VAL A 429 3.88 -0.48 -10.72
C VAL A 429 4.83 -1.67 -10.80
N LEU A 430 6.12 -1.46 -11.14
CA LEU A 430 7.12 -2.54 -11.22
C LEU A 430 7.25 -3.30 -9.90
N LYS A 431 7.28 -2.61 -8.76
CA LYS A 431 7.26 -3.26 -7.46
C LYS A 431 6.16 -4.32 -7.39
N TRP A 432 4.94 -3.97 -7.76
CA TRP A 432 3.81 -4.88 -7.67
C TRP A 432 3.75 -5.91 -8.80
N THR A 433 4.35 -5.64 -9.97
CA THR A 433 4.48 -6.69 -11.00
C THR A 433 5.36 -7.85 -10.54
N TYR A 434 6.34 -7.63 -9.67
CA TYR A 434 7.12 -8.73 -9.08
C TYR A 434 6.27 -9.61 -8.15
N ALA A 435 5.36 -9.02 -7.37
CA ALA A 435 4.39 -9.82 -6.60
C ALA A 435 3.45 -10.60 -7.53
N TYR A 436 2.99 -10.00 -8.64
CA TYR A 436 2.21 -10.68 -9.67
C TYR A 436 2.95 -11.88 -10.24
N GLY A 437 4.18 -11.70 -10.74
CA GLY A 437 4.99 -12.75 -11.35
C GLY A 437 5.32 -13.91 -10.39
N TYR A 438 5.44 -13.64 -9.09
CA TYR A 438 5.64 -14.69 -8.10
C TYR A 438 4.48 -15.69 -8.04
N TYR A 439 3.23 -15.23 -8.20
CA TYR A 439 2.02 -16.05 -8.17
C TYR A 439 1.54 -16.49 -9.57
N LEU A 440 2.28 -16.17 -10.63
CA LEU A 440 1.95 -16.57 -11.99
C LEU A 440 2.51 -17.96 -12.26
N ASP A 441 1.64 -18.98 -12.32
CA ASP A 441 2.03 -20.38 -12.47
C ASP A 441 2.00 -20.87 -13.94
N ASP A 442 1.25 -20.21 -14.81
CA ASP A 442 1.17 -20.54 -16.24
C ASP A 442 2.49 -20.18 -16.94
N LYS A 443 3.15 -21.19 -17.52
CA LYS A 443 4.47 -21.03 -18.15
C LYS A 443 4.43 -20.09 -19.37
N ALA A 444 3.42 -20.18 -20.22
CA ALA A 444 3.32 -19.35 -21.42
C ALA A 444 3.07 -17.88 -21.04
N LYS A 445 2.16 -17.66 -20.08
CA LYS A 445 1.92 -16.33 -19.53
C LYS A 445 3.14 -15.79 -18.81
N SER A 446 3.90 -16.64 -18.11
CA SER A 446 5.12 -16.25 -17.41
C SER A 446 6.23 -15.80 -18.38
N GLU A 447 6.44 -16.50 -19.48
CA GLU A 447 7.41 -16.12 -20.51
C GLU A 447 7.04 -14.77 -21.14
N PHE A 448 5.76 -14.57 -21.47
CA PHE A 448 5.26 -13.30 -22.00
C PHE A 448 5.34 -12.17 -20.98
N PHE A 449 5.00 -12.44 -19.73
CA PHE A 449 5.13 -11.49 -18.62
C PHE A 449 6.57 -11.00 -18.45
N VAL A 450 7.55 -11.92 -18.45
CA VAL A 450 8.98 -11.57 -18.33
C VAL A 450 9.43 -10.66 -19.48
N TYR A 451 8.96 -10.91 -20.69
CA TYR A 451 9.23 -10.04 -21.84
C TYR A 451 8.65 -8.63 -21.63
N LEU A 452 7.36 -8.53 -21.27
CA LEU A 452 6.69 -7.23 -21.04
C LEU A 452 7.36 -6.45 -19.89
N GLN A 453 7.74 -7.15 -18.83
CA GLN A 453 8.42 -6.55 -17.68
C GLN A 453 9.80 -6.03 -18.06
N GLY A 454 10.58 -6.76 -18.85
CA GLY A 454 11.89 -6.35 -19.33
C GLY A 454 11.83 -5.08 -20.19
N GLU A 455 10.85 -4.97 -21.09
CA GLU A 455 10.63 -3.75 -21.88
C GLU A 455 10.21 -2.55 -20.99
N ALA A 456 9.38 -2.79 -19.97
CA ALA A 456 9.00 -1.77 -18.99
C ALA A 456 10.22 -1.24 -18.23
N GLU A 457 11.09 -2.14 -17.75
CA GLU A 457 12.32 -1.78 -17.05
C GLU A 457 13.25 -0.97 -17.94
N SER A 458 13.48 -1.44 -19.17
CA SER A 458 14.32 -0.74 -20.15
C SER A 458 13.82 0.67 -20.45
N GLY A 459 12.50 0.84 -20.63
CA GLY A 459 11.87 2.14 -20.86
C GLY A 459 12.06 3.07 -19.66
N LEU A 460 11.81 2.55 -18.46
CA LEU A 460 11.96 3.32 -17.21
C LEU A 460 13.41 3.73 -16.96
N GLU A 461 14.38 2.86 -17.18
CA GLU A 461 15.79 3.19 -16.98
C GLU A 461 16.26 4.30 -17.93
N ARG A 462 15.79 4.31 -19.19
CA ARG A 462 16.07 5.41 -20.13
C ARG A 462 15.50 6.74 -19.64
N LEU A 463 14.26 6.74 -19.15
CA LEU A 463 13.62 7.93 -18.58
C LEU A 463 14.36 8.40 -17.33
N HIS A 464 14.66 7.48 -16.40
CA HIS A 464 15.33 7.77 -15.15
C HIS A 464 16.74 8.36 -15.40
N LYS A 465 17.55 7.74 -16.27
CA LYS A 465 18.85 8.26 -16.68
C LYS A 465 18.75 9.69 -17.23
N CYS A 466 17.77 9.95 -18.08
CA CYS A 466 17.56 11.28 -18.66
C CYS A 466 17.22 12.32 -17.56
N ALA A 467 16.31 11.98 -16.64
CA ALA A 467 15.90 12.87 -15.55
C ALA A 467 17.00 13.06 -14.48
N GLU A 468 17.78 12.01 -14.16
CA GLU A 468 18.81 12.05 -13.12
C GLU A 468 20.14 12.59 -13.63
N LYS A 469 20.63 12.09 -14.78
CA LYS A 469 22.00 12.36 -15.26
C LYS A 469 22.08 13.44 -16.32
N ASP A 470 21.22 13.36 -17.36
CA ASP A 470 21.34 14.29 -18.49
C ASP A 470 21.02 15.74 -18.08
N ILE A 471 20.17 15.95 -17.07
CA ILE A 471 19.84 17.28 -16.52
C ILE A 471 21.08 17.99 -15.92
N HIS A 472 22.08 17.24 -15.44
CA HIS A 472 23.28 17.85 -14.84
C HIS A 472 24.12 18.65 -15.83
N ALA A 473 23.97 18.43 -17.15
CA ALA A 473 24.62 19.23 -18.17
C ALA A 473 24.12 20.68 -18.17
N PHE A 474 22.92 20.93 -17.65
CA PHE A 474 22.23 22.23 -17.67
C PHE A 474 22.23 22.93 -16.31
N LEU A 475 22.64 22.25 -15.24
CA LEU A 475 22.73 22.83 -13.90
C LEU A 475 24.08 23.52 -13.69
N PRO A 476 24.12 24.71 -13.03
CA PRO A 476 25.36 25.41 -12.75
C PRO A 476 26.29 24.56 -11.87
N LYS A 477 27.52 24.40 -12.30
CA LYS A 477 28.57 23.70 -11.54
C LYS A 477 29.31 24.69 -10.64
N ALA A 478 29.35 24.44 -9.34
CA ALA A 478 30.07 25.26 -8.39
C ALA A 478 31.57 25.32 -8.74
N GLY A 479 32.10 26.54 -8.95
CA GLY A 479 33.53 26.77 -9.11
C GLY A 479 34.13 26.57 -10.51
N LYS A 480 33.32 26.34 -11.55
CA LYS A 480 33.81 26.29 -12.94
C LYS A 480 33.15 27.38 -13.78
N THR A 481 33.98 28.20 -14.42
CA THR A 481 33.58 29.16 -15.48
C THR A 481 33.45 28.44 -16.83
N GLU A 482 32.59 27.46 -16.93
CA GLU A 482 32.22 26.85 -18.22
C GLU A 482 31.19 27.78 -18.90
N PRO A 483 31.19 27.92 -20.25
CA PRO A 483 30.17 28.69 -20.95
C PRO A 483 28.78 28.08 -20.62
N ALA A 484 27.80 28.97 -20.42
CA ALA A 484 26.43 28.55 -20.17
C ALA A 484 25.96 27.61 -21.29
N PRO A 485 25.30 26.49 -20.97
CA PRO A 485 24.76 25.60 -22.00
C PRO A 485 23.77 26.34 -22.90
N SER A 486 23.71 25.94 -24.19
CA SER A 486 22.89 26.65 -25.15
C SER A 486 21.40 26.42 -24.87
N LEU A 487 20.57 27.43 -25.14
CA LEU A 487 19.11 27.32 -25.05
C LEU A 487 18.56 26.26 -26.02
N GLU A 488 19.22 26.09 -27.17
CA GLU A 488 18.86 25.08 -28.17
C GLU A 488 19.07 23.65 -27.62
N ASP A 489 20.20 23.38 -26.95
CA ASP A 489 20.46 22.07 -26.35
C ASP A 489 19.50 21.78 -25.19
N PHE A 490 19.15 22.82 -24.41
CA PHE A 490 18.13 22.70 -23.38
C PHE A 490 16.75 22.37 -23.98
N SER A 491 16.40 22.99 -25.11
CA SER A 491 15.16 22.68 -25.83
C SER A 491 15.13 21.22 -26.33
N LYS A 492 16.26 20.72 -26.90
CA LYS A 492 16.40 19.31 -27.27
C LYS A 492 16.23 18.38 -26.08
N PHE A 493 16.85 18.72 -24.94
CA PHE A 493 16.66 17.97 -23.69
C PHE A 493 15.20 17.95 -23.24
N ARG A 494 14.50 19.10 -23.27
CA ARG A 494 13.08 19.20 -22.93
C ARG A 494 12.24 18.26 -23.78
N VAL A 495 12.41 18.29 -25.10
CA VAL A 495 11.67 17.42 -26.03
C VAL A 495 11.97 15.95 -25.74
N LYS A 496 13.23 15.59 -25.54
CA LYS A 496 13.66 14.23 -25.19
C LYS A 496 13.02 13.75 -23.90
N LEU A 497 13.12 14.53 -22.82
CA LEU A 497 12.57 14.14 -21.51
C LEU A 497 11.05 14.02 -21.54
N ALA A 498 10.35 14.99 -22.13
CA ALA A 498 8.89 14.94 -22.27
C ALA A 498 8.44 13.76 -23.15
N GLY A 499 9.14 13.48 -24.25
CA GLY A 499 8.87 12.33 -25.11
C GLY A 499 9.05 10.99 -24.38
N LEU A 500 10.17 10.82 -23.66
CA LEU A 500 10.40 9.63 -22.83
C LEU A 500 9.31 9.47 -21.75
N THR A 501 8.90 10.56 -21.11
CA THR A 501 7.85 10.54 -20.08
C THR A 501 6.53 10.04 -20.67
N SER A 502 6.13 10.57 -21.82
CA SER A 502 4.88 10.17 -22.50
C SER A 502 4.90 8.71 -22.94
N VAL A 503 5.98 8.27 -23.62
CA VAL A 503 6.11 6.90 -24.11
C VAL A 503 6.12 5.91 -22.94
N THR A 504 6.86 6.21 -21.86
CA THR A 504 6.93 5.35 -20.68
C THR A 504 5.57 5.30 -19.98
N ARG A 505 4.85 6.42 -19.84
CA ARG A 505 3.50 6.46 -19.28
C ARG A 505 2.57 5.53 -20.04
N ASN A 506 2.48 5.69 -21.35
CA ASN A 506 1.59 4.90 -22.20
C ASN A 506 1.92 3.39 -22.13
N TYR A 507 3.21 3.05 -22.09
CA TYR A 507 3.63 1.66 -21.96
C TYR A 507 3.17 1.05 -20.62
N PHE A 508 3.39 1.75 -19.51
CA PHE A 508 3.00 1.28 -18.19
C PHE A 508 1.47 1.21 -18.01
N GLU A 509 0.71 2.13 -18.58
CA GLU A 509 -0.76 2.04 -18.59
C GLU A 509 -1.26 0.80 -19.35
N ASN A 510 -0.63 0.48 -20.48
CA ASN A 510 -0.96 -0.72 -21.25
C ASN A 510 -0.53 -1.99 -20.52
N LEU A 511 0.65 -2.00 -19.91
CA LEU A 511 1.12 -3.10 -19.06
C LEU A 511 0.14 -3.38 -17.92
N VAL A 512 -0.28 -2.37 -17.18
CA VAL A 512 -1.25 -2.51 -16.09
C VAL A 512 -2.56 -3.13 -16.61
N ARG A 513 -3.10 -2.64 -17.73
CA ARG A 513 -4.32 -3.19 -18.33
C ARG A 513 -4.15 -4.65 -18.75
N ALA A 514 -3.04 -5.00 -19.38
CA ALA A 514 -2.77 -6.37 -19.80
C ALA A 514 -2.67 -7.36 -18.62
N LEU A 515 -2.04 -6.91 -17.52
CA LEU A 515 -1.90 -7.73 -16.31
C LEU A 515 -3.24 -7.85 -15.54
N GLU A 516 -4.03 -6.80 -15.49
CA GLU A 516 -5.38 -6.83 -14.90
C GLU A 516 -6.35 -7.73 -15.70
N ALA A 517 -6.18 -7.79 -17.02
CA ALA A 517 -6.89 -8.72 -17.90
C ALA A 517 -6.33 -10.17 -17.85
N GLY A 518 -5.35 -10.45 -16.97
CA GLY A 518 -4.80 -11.79 -16.77
C GLY A 518 -4.01 -12.35 -17.95
N LEU A 519 -3.48 -11.48 -18.83
CA LEU A 519 -2.71 -11.86 -20.03
C LEU A 519 -3.50 -12.82 -20.95
N GLU A 520 -4.79 -12.55 -21.18
CA GLU A 520 -5.68 -13.43 -21.97
C GLU A 520 -5.29 -13.54 -23.44
N ASP A 521 -4.63 -12.55 -24.01
CA ASP A 521 -4.21 -12.51 -25.42
C ASP A 521 -3.18 -13.59 -25.80
N VAL A 522 -2.55 -14.25 -24.82
CA VAL A 522 -1.55 -15.32 -25.07
C VAL A 522 -2.19 -16.57 -25.69
N HIS A 523 -3.47 -16.83 -25.42
CA HIS A 523 -4.16 -18.01 -25.98
C HIS A 523 -4.64 -17.81 -27.42
N GLY A 524 -4.66 -16.58 -27.94
CA GLY A 524 -5.06 -16.28 -29.32
C GLY A 524 -4.01 -16.60 -30.38
N MET A 525 -2.76 -16.83 -30.03
CA MET A 525 -1.68 -17.10 -30.98
C MET A 525 -1.50 -18.59 -31.35
N GLY A 526 -2.20 -19.50 -30.67
CA GLY A 526 -2.03 -20.96 -30.87
C GLY A 526 -3.11 -21.64 -31.69
N GLN A 527 -4.23 -21.00 -32.04
CA GLN A 527 -5.32 -21.62 -32.79
C GLN A 527 -5.78 -20.75 -33.97
N SER A 528 -5.04 -20.76 -35.05
CA SER A 528 -5.58 -20.35 -36.35
C SER A 528 -5.33 -21.44 -37.37
N THR A 529 -6.16 -22.48 -37.34
CA THR A 529 -6.52 -23.28 -38.52
C THR A 529 -8.00 -23.55 -38.51
N SER A 530 -8.68 -22.99 -39.52
CA SER A 530 -9.99 -23.36 -40.11
C SER A 530 -11.25 -23.16 -39.22
N GLN A 531 -11.93 -22.05 -39.43
CA GLN A 531 -13.29 -22.08 -40.02
C GLN A 531 -13.77 -20.66 -40.35
N SER A 532 -14.08 -20.47 -41.63
CA SER A 532 -14.74 -19.28 -42.18
C SER A 532 -16.21 -19.31 -41.80
N THR A 533 -16.68 -18.25 -41.16
CA THR A 533 -18.05 -17.67 -41.38
C THR A 533 -18.09 -16.21 -40.96
N SER A 534 -18.60 -15.42 -41.89
CA SER A 534 -18.84 -13.98 -41.85
C SER A 534 -19.70 -13.54 -40.67
N ASN A 535 -19.28 -12.45 -39.96
CA ASN A 535 -20.21 -11.33 -39.74
C ASN A 535 -19.43 -10.09 -39.25
N ASN A 536 -19.74 -8.97 -39.88
CA ASN A 536 -19.27 -7.63 -39.61
C ASN A 536 -19.54 -7.19 -38.17
N THR A 537 -18.49 -6.68 -37.49
CA THR A 537 -18.62 -5.45 -36.68
C THR A 537 -17.22 -4.89 -36.38
N THR A 538 -17.12 -3.59 -36.50
CA THR A 538 -15.97 -2.72 -36.38
C THR A 538 -15.14 -2.96 -35.11
N GLY A 539 -13.94 -3.50 -35.26
CA GLY A 539 -12.92 -3.59 -34.21
C GLY A 539 -11.61 -3.04 -34.71
N THR A 540 -11.10 -2.01 -34.08
CA THR A 540 -9.86 -1.30 -34.40
C THR A 540 -8.66 -2.26 -34.27
N SER A 541 -8.04 -2.55 -35.39
CA SER A 541 -6.97 -3.51 -35.57
C SER A 541 -5.64 -3.07 -34.95
N TYR A 542 -5.15 -3.77 -33.94
CA TYR A 542 -3.76 -3.68 -33.45
C TYR A 542 -2.76 -4.53 -34.30
N LYS A 543 -2.93 -4.52 -35.63
CA LYS A 543 -2.03 -5.21 -36.53
C LYS A 543 -0.89 -4.34 -37.03
N LYS A 544 0.01 -3.86 -36.15
CA LYS A 544 1.26 -3.26 -36.66
C LYS A 544 2.37 -3.18 -35.59
N LEU A 545 2.81 -4.31 -35.05
CA LEU A 545 4.08 -4.31 -34.27
C LEU A 545 4.76 -5.71 -34.23
N VAL A 546 4.56 -6.52 -35.25
CA VAL A 546 5.39 -7.72 -35.46
C VAL A 546 5.73 -7.79 -36.94
N THR A 547 6.80 -7.12 -37.36
CA THR A 547 7.46 -7.38 -38.62
C THR A 547 8.97 -7.52 -38.42
N THR A 548 9.38 -8.74 -38.53
CA THR A 548 10.51 -9.25 -39.31
C THR A 548 11.91 -9.05 -38.74
N GLY A 549 12.35 -10.02 -37.96
CA GLY A 549 13.74 -10.43 -37.92
C GLY A 549 13.90 -11.81 -38.62
N LYS A 550 14.04 -11.87 -39.94
CA LYS A 550 14.47 -13.07 -40.66
C LYS A 550 15.98 -13.20 -40.51
N SER A 551 16.43 -14.07 -39.60
CA SER A 551 17.79 -14.59 -39.57
C SER A 551 17.95 -15.66 -40.68
N GLY A 552 18.67 -15.32 -41.73
CA GLY A 552 19.09 -16.26 -42.77
C GLY A 552 20.17 -17.19 -42.24
N ARG A 553 19.87 -18.49 -42.16
CA ARG A 553 20.86 -19.54 -41.99
C ARG A 553 21.50 -19.84 -43.36
N ASN A 554 22.74 -19.43 -43.56
CA ASN A 554 23.56 -19.95 -44.65
C ASN A 554 24.14 -21.29 -44.24
N LYS A 555 23.83 -22.32 -45.03
CA LYS A 555 24.50 -23.61 -45.06
C LYS A 555 25.90 -23.42 -45.67
N ALA A 556 26.94 -23.76 -44.94
CA ALA A 556 28.24 -24.02 -45.52
C ALA A 556 28.41 -25.54 -45.73
N ALA A 557 28.62 -25.90 -46.96
CA ALA A 557 28.90 -27.28 -47.40
C ALA A 557 30.32 -27.68 -47.02
N ARG A 558 30.48 -28.97 -46.73
CA ARG A 558 31.77 -29.66 -46.63
C ARG A 558 32.45 -29.69 -47.99
N LEU A 559 33.77 -29.58 -48.00
CA LEU A 559 34.66 -30.35 -48.85
C LEU A 559 36.07 -30.34 -48.26
N SER A 560 36.57 -31.59 -48.16
CA SER A 560 37.90 -32.11 -47.91
C SER A 560 38.66 -31.72 -46.68
#